data_a3d0c8d015063048b2df334fdbc59c1e
#
_entry.id   a3d0c8d015063048b2df334fdbc59c1e
#
_cell.length_a   1.000
_cell.length_b   1.000
_cell.length_c   1.000
_cell.angle_alpha   90.00
_cell.angle_beta   90.00
_cell.angle_gamma   90.00
#
_symmetry.space_group_name_H-M   'P 1'
#
loop_
_entity.id
_entity.type
_entity.pdbx_description
1 polymer ?
#
loop_
_entity_poly.entity_id
_entity_poly.type
_entity_poly.pdbx_seq_one_letter_code
_entity_poly.pdbx_strand_id
1 'polypeptide(L)'
;MKRTLLAGALTAILLLLSRMTTHAQSSVLLTARQQALVSISAYTAKGDLPHLRTALTQGLEAGLTVNEEKEVLVQLYAYCGFPRSLSGINTLMQVLDERKASGIHDVMGKQASPITSTAPKYERGKQNLEKLTGKPETGPKTGANAFSPESDVFLKEHLFADIFERDVLTFQERELATVAALVSLGGVEPMLQFHLGAGLHVGLTEAQLRQLIGLCEAAVGQPQAEAARAVLAKVLEAGKK
;
A
#
# COMPACT_ATOMS: atom_id res chain seq x y z
N MET A 1 55.77 17.54 -7.44
CA MET A 1 55.13 16.66 -6.44
C MET A 1 53.92 17.25 -5.71
N LYS A 2 53.73 18.58 -5.57
CA LYS A 2 52.54 19.16 -4.84
C LYS A 2 51.22 19.17 -5.61
N ARG A 3 51.23 19.08 -6.96
CA ARG A 3 49.97 19.06 -7.77
C ARG A 3 49.30 17.70 -7.85
N THR A 4 49.98 16.61 -7.71
CA THR A 4 49.45 15.24 -7.76
C THR A 4 48.73 14.84 -6.43
N LEU A 5 49.14 15.41 -5.30
CA LEU A 5 48.51 15.16 -4.01
C LEU A 5 47.13 15.87 -3.87
N LEU A 6 46.96 17.04 -4.50
CA LEU A 6 45.66 17.74 -4.46
C LEU A 6 44.57 17.02 -5.31
N ALA A 7 44.94 16.44 -6.46
CA ALA A 7 44.00 15.72 -7.31
C ALA A 7 43.47 14.45 -6.63
N GLY A 8 44.29 13.74 -5.90
CA GLY A 8 43.90 12.53 -5.16
C GLY A 8 42.96 12.82 -3.99
N ALA A 9 43.17 13.94 -3.30
CA ALA A 9 42.32 14.34 -2.18
C ALA A 9 40.90 14.78 -2.64
N LEU A 10 40.82 15.49 -3.77
CA LEU A 10 39.51 15.91 -4.34
C LEU A 10 38.69 14.71 -4.81
N THR A 11 39.31 13.71 -5.44
CA THR A 11 38.63 12.51 -5.91
C THR A 11 38.11 11.64 -4.76
N ALA A 12 38.87 11.55 -3.66
CA ALA A 12 38.47 10.84 -2.46
C ALA A 12 37.28 11.52 -1.74
N ILE A 13 37.26 12.85 -1.70
CA ILE A 13 36.17 13.63 -1.11
C ILE A 13 34.87 13.51 -1.96
N LEU A 14 34.96 13.52 -3.29
CA LEU A 14 33.80 13.29 -4.17
C LEU A 14 33.23 11.88 -4.03
N LEU A 15 34.07 10.85 -3.88
CA LEU A 15 33.64 9.47 -3.66
C LEU A 15 33.01 9.26 -2.27
N LEU A 16 33.47 9.97 -1.25
CA LEU A 16 32.86 9.96 0.09
C LEU A 16 31.51 10.68 0.10
N LEU A 17 31.37 11.81 -0.58
CA LEU A 17 30.10 12.53 -0.72
C LEU A 17 29.06 11.75 -1.53
N SER A 18 29.45 11.01 -2.57
CA SER A 18 28.53 10.17 -3.33
C SER A 18 28.03 8.94 -2.53
N ARG A 19 28.82 8.44 -1.57
CA ARG A 19 28.38 7.37 -0.66
C ARG A 19 27.46 7.86 0.45
N MET A 20 27.57 9.12 0.87
CA MET A 20 26.69 9.70 1.88
C MET A 20 25.29 10.02 1.34
N THR A 21 25.16 10.35 0.06
CA THR A 21 23.85 10.63 -0.56
C THR A 21 23.01 9.36 -0.79
N THR A 22 23.62 8.20 -0.97
CA THR A 22 22.90 6.91 -1.12
C THR A 22 22.38 6.36 0.22
N HIS A 23 22.95 6.74 1.36
CA HIS A 23 22.44 6.31 2.67
C HIS A 23 21.33 7.21 3.24
N ALA A 24 21.22 8.46 2.81
CA ALA A 24 20.20 9.39 3.30
C ALA A 24 18.78 9.12 2.73
N GLN A 25 18.66 8.39 1.63
CA GLN A 25 17.37 8.09 0.99
C GLN A 25 16.63 6.89 1.58
N SER A 26 17.27 6.12 2.46
CA SER A 26 16.68 4.90 3.05
C SER A 26 16.00 5.09 4.41
N SER A 27 15.93 6.30 4.95
CA SER A 27 15.43 6.56 6.31
C SER A 27 14.11 7.33 6.40
N VAL A 28 13.43 7.59 5.27
CA VAL A 28 12.13 8.25 5.31
C VAL A 28 11.08 7.26 5.81
N LEU A 29 10.58 7.49 7.01
CA LEU A 29 9.51 6.72 7.63
C LEU A 29 8.14 7.12 7.07
N LEU A 30 7.12 6.35 7.38
CA LEU A 30 5.73 6.65 7.05
C LEU A 30 5.29 7.94 7.75
N THR A 31 4.65 8.83 7.00
CA THR A 31 3.97 10.01 7.55
C THR A 31 2.78 9.60 8.44
N ALA A 32 2.27 10.50 9.26
CA ALA A 32 1.09 10.21 10.10
C ALA A 32 -0.11 9.75 9.25
N ARG A 33 -0.35 10.37 8.07
CA ARG A 33 -1.38 9.93 7.11
C ARG A 33 -1.16 8.49 6.64
N GLN A 34 0.06 8.15 6.25
CA GLN A 34 0.41 6.80 5.78
C GLN A 34 0.27 5.76 6.91
N GLN A 35 0.67 6.10 8.13
CA GLN A 35 0.47 5.22 9.29
C GLN A 35 -1.01 4.97 9.58
N ALA A 36 -1.86 6.00 9.43
CA ALA A 36 -3.31 5.86 9.57
C ALA A 36 -3.89 4.92 8.50
N LEU A 37 -3.48 5.04 7.22
CA LEU A 37 -3.89 4.11 6.15
C LEU A 37 -3.55 2.65 6.52
N VAL A 38 -2.37 2.41 7.07
CA VAL A 38 -1.94 1.07 7.54
C VAL A 38 -2.84 0.57 8.66
N SER A 39 -3.08 1.38 9.68
CA SER A 39 -3.88 0.99 10.85
C SER A 39 -5.35 0.73 10.48
N ILE A 40 -5.96 1.62 9.68
CA ILE A 40 -7.32 1.44 9.14
C ILE A 40 -7.43 0.10 8.41
N SER A 41 -6.46 -0.19 7.52
CA SER A 41 -6.47 -1.41 6.72
C SER A 41 -6.28 -2.67 7.55
N ALA A 42 -5.35 -2.64 8.52
CA ALA A 42 -5.09 -3.77 9.40
C ALA A 42 -6.30 -4.13 10.26
N TYR A 43 -6.90 -3.14 10.93
CA TYR A 43 -8.07 -3.37 11.79
C TYR A 43 -9.32 -3.72 10.99
N THR A 44 -9.49 -3.16 9.77
CA THR A 44 -10.58 -3.58 8.87
C THR A 44 -10.45 -5.05 8.50
N ALA A 45 -9.26 -5.50 8.08
CA ALA A 45 -9.02 -6.89 7.70
C ALA A 45 -9.22 -7.85 8.88
N LYS A 46 -8.83 -7.46 10.09
CA LYS A 46 -9.09 -8.23 11.32
C LYS A 46 -10.57 -8.19 11.73
N GLY A 47 -11.31 -7.14 11.37
CA GLY A 47 -12.65 -6.87 11.86
C GLY A 47 -12.69 -6.42 13.31
N ASP A 48 -11.62 -5.82 13.76
CA ASP A 48 -11.52 -5.21 15.08
C ASP A 48 -12.12 -3.79 15.03
N LEU A 49 -13.43 -3.72 15.13
CA LEU A 49 -14.18 -2.46 14.97
C LEU A 49 -13.86 -1.42 16.04
N PRO A 50 -13.62 -1.76 17.33
CA PRO A 50 -13.22 -0.78 18.33
C PRO A 50 -11.90 -0.06 17.98
N HIS A 51 -10.86 -0.80 17.60
CA HIS A 51 -9.59 -0.20 17.19
C HIS A 51 -9.69 0.48 15.83
N LEU A 52 -10.51 -0.06 14.90
CA LEU A 52 -10.80 0.60 13.62
C LEU A 52 -11.41 1.99 13.82
N ARG A 53 -12.39 2.14 14.74
CA ARG A 53 -12.97 3.44 15.09
C ARG A 53 -11.89 4.45 15.49
N THR A 54 -10.99 4.04 16.35
CA THR A 54 -9.86 4.88 16.79
C THR A 54 -8.94 5.23 15.61
N ALA A 55 -8.61 4.26 14.76
CA ALA A 55 -7.75 4.46 13.59
C ALA A 55 -8.37 5.43 12.56
N LEU A 56 -9.68 5.34 12.32
CA LEU A 56 -10.41 6.27 11.43
C LEU A 56 -10.40 7.69 12.02
N THR A 57 -10.68 7.86 13.30
CA THR A 57 -10.60 9.17 13.96
C THR A 57 -9.19 9.77 13.83
N GLN A 58 -8.16 9.00 14.11
CA GLN A 58 -6.76 9.42 13.98
C GLN A 58 -6.38 9.72 12.53
N GLY A 59 -6.94 9.00 11.56
CA GLY A 59 -6.75 9.25 10.13
C GLY A 59 -7.26 10.63 9.72
N LEU A 60 -8.48 10.98 10.09
CA LEU A 60 -9.06 12.30 9.86
C LEU A 60 -8.23 13.41 10.54
N GLU A 61 -7.76 13.18 11.77
CA GLU A 61 -6.89 14.11 12.50
C GLU A 61 -5.50 14.25 11.87
N ALA A 62 -4.97 13.18 11.26
CA ALA A 62 -3.73 13.20 10.49
C ALA A 62 -3.89 13.83 9.10
N GLY A 63 -5.09 14.29 8.74
CA GLY A 63 -5.40 14.97 7.50
C GLY A 63 -5.80 14.04 6.35
N LEU A 64 -6.21 12.79 6.63
CA LEU A 64 -6.97 12.03 5.65
C LEU A 64 -8.33 12.68 5.44
N THR A 65 -8.80 12.65 4.20
CA THR A 65 -10.14 13.11 3.87
C THR A 65 -11.15 11.95 3.98
N VAL A 66 -12.42 12.28 4.14
CA VAL A 66 -13.49 11.27 4.18
C VAL A 66 -13.47 10.37 2.95
N ASN A 67 -13.23 10.94 1.76
CA ASN A 67 -13.19 10.16 0.52
C ASN A 67 -11.97 9.26 0.43
N GLU A 68 -10.81 9.63 1.01
CA GLU A 68 -9.64 8.75 1.09
C GLU A 68 -9.88 7.56 2.02
N GLU A 69 -10.47 7.77 3.20
CA GLU A 69 -10.82 6.66 4.10
C GLU A 69 -11.88 5.74 3.49
N LYS A 70 -12.90 6.30 2.83
CA LYS A 70 -13.87 5.51 2.06
C LYS A 70 -13.20 4.69 0.97
N GLU A 71 -12.24 5.27 0.25
CA GLU A 71 -11.54 4.59 -0.83
C GLU A 71 -10.72 3.40 -0.33
N VAL A 72 -10.06 3.54 0.83
CA VAL A 72 -9.38 2.42 1.51
C VAL A 72 -10.39 1.31 1.82
N LEU A 73 -11.48 1.62 2.49
CA LEU A 73 -12.48 0.64 2.89
C LEU A 73 -13.13 -0.06 1.68
N VAL A 74 -13.37 0.68 0.59
CA VAL A 74 -13.86 0.13 -0.67
C VAL A 74 -12.82 -0.82 -1.28
N GLN A 75 -11.55 -0.42 -1.38
CA GLN A 75 -10.50 -1.30 -1.93
C GLN A 75 -10.40 -2.61 -1.16
N LEU A 76 -10.53 -2.55 0.16
CA LEU A 76 -10.33 -3.70 1.04
C LEU A 76 -11.35 -4.82 0.83
N TYR A 77 -12.52 -4.57 0.23
CA TYR A 77 -13.43 -5.68 -0.03
C TYR A 77 -12.83 -6.74 -0.97
N ALA A 78 -11.95 -6.32 -1.89
CA ALA A 78 -11.29 -7.23 -2.81
C ALA A 78 -10.27 -8.16 -2.12
N TYR A 79 -9.81 -7.81 -0.92
CA TYR A 79 -8.82 -8.57 -0.16
C TYR A 79 -9.42 -9.30 1.04
N CYS A 80 -10.31 -8.67 1.78
CA CYS A 80 -10.90 -9.24 3.00
C CYS A 80 -12.44 -9.42 2.93
N GLY A 81 -13.03 -9.26 1.75
CA GLY A 81 -14.45 -9.51 1.47
C GLY A 81 -15.38 -8.37 1.86
N PHE A 82 -16.56 -8.36 1.26
CA PHE A 82 -17.62 -7.40 1.54
C PHE A 82 -17.96 -7.26 3.04
N PRO A 83 -18.06 -8.34 3.84
CA PRO A 83 -18.45 -8.18 5.24
C PRO A 83 -17.51 -7.28 6.02
N ARG A 84 -16.19 -7.39 5.85
CA ARG A 84 -15.20 -6.55 6.53
C ARG A 84 -15.25 -5.11 6.02
N SER A 85 -15.31 -4.92 4.71
CA SER A 85 -15.41 -3.60 4.09
C SER A 85 -16.68 -2.85 4.53
N LEU A 86 -17.85 -3.48 4.44
CA LEU A 86 -19.12 -2.87 4.83
C LEU A 86 -19.16 -2.54 6.33
N SER A 87 -18.64 -3.41 7.20
CA SER A 87 -18.50 -3.10 8.62
C SER A 87 -17.60 -1.89 8.86
N GLY A 88 -16.50 -1.79 8.12
CA GLY A 88 -15.61 -0.63 8.17
C GLY A 88 -16.31 0.67 7.72
N ILE A 89 -17.05 0.62 6.60
CA ILE A 89 -17.82 1.76 6.10
C ILE A 89 -18.87 2.21 7.13
N ASN A 90 -19.60 1.27 7.74
CA ASN A 90 -20.56 1.59 8.80
C ASN A 90 -19.89 2.22 10.02
N THR A 91 -18.68 1.76 10.39
CA THR A 91 -17.89 2.34 11.48
C THR A 91 -17.47 3.78 11.14
N LEU A 92 -17.00 4.04 9.91
CA LEU A 92 -16.66 5.40 9.46
C LEU A 92 -17.89 6.33 9.52
N MET A 93 -19.06 5.88 9.07
CA MET A 93 -20.28 6.67 9.16
C MET A 93 -20.57 7.09 10.60
N GLN A 94 -20.46 6.18 11.56
CA GLN A 94 -20.68 6.49 12.98
C GLN A 94 -19.62 7.49 13.51
N VAL A 95 -18.35 7.33 13.13
CA VAL A 95 -17.28 8.28 13.51
C VAL A 95 -17.61 9.69 13.00
N LEU A 96 -18.01 9.79 11.73
CA LEU A 96 -18.37 11.10 11.14
C LEU A 96 -19.58 11.75 11.80
N ASP A 97 -20.60 10.96 12.14
CA ASP A 97 -21.80 11.47 12.83
C ASP A 97 -21.46 11.99 14.24
N GLU A 98 -20.63 11.27 15.01
CA GLU A 98 -20.17 11.69 16.33
C GLU A 98 -19.30 12.95 16.29
N ARG A 99 -18.37 13.01 15.32
CA ARG A 99 -17.51 14.18 15.12
C ARG A 99 -18.34 15.41 14.72
N LYS A 100 -19.31 15.22 13.82
CA LYS A 100 -20.25 16.28 13.43
C LYS A 100 -21.10 16.75 14.61
N ALA A 101 -21.61 15.84 15.44
CA ALA A 101 -22.35 16.19 16.65
C ALA A 101 -21.50 16.98 17.65
N SER A 102 -20.18 16.76 17.66
CA SER A 102 -19.20 17.52 18.44
C SER A 102 -18.74 18.83 17.77
N GLY A 103 -19.38 19.24 16.65
CA GLY A 103 -19.07 20.48 15.94
C GLY A 103 -17.84 20.38 15.02
N ILE A 104 -17.30 19.19 14.78
CA ILE A 104 -16.16 18.96 13.89
C ILE A 104 -16.68 18.75 12.47
N HIS A 105 -16.10 19.45 11.50
CA HIS A 105 -16.43 19.34 10.08
C HIS A 105 -15.24 18.73 9.32
N ASP A 106 -15.32 17.45 9.05
CA ASP A 106 -14.27 16.73 8.34
C ASP A 106 -14.23 17.08 6.85
N VAL A 107 -13.03 17.16 6.30
CA VAL A 107 -12.83 17.50 4.89
C VAL A 107 -13.25 16.33 4.02
N MET A 108 -14.22 16.54 3.12
CA MET A 108 -14.71 15.48 2.22
C MET A 108 -13.64 14.96 1.26
N GLY A 109 -12.75 15.83 0.78
CA GLY A 109 -11.74 15.48 -0.21
C GLY A 109 -12.31 15.31 -1.63
N LYS A 110 -11.43 15.03 -2.59
CA LYS A 110 -11.83 14.82 -3.97
C LYS A 110 -12.56 13.48 -4.15
N GLN A 111 -13.46 13.45 -5.10
CA GLN A 111 -14.02 12.20 -5.64
C GLN A 111 -13.09 11.66 -6.74
N ALA A 112 -13.23 10.37 -7.06
CA ALA A 112 -12.53 9.82 -8.22
C ALA A 112 -12.94 10.53 -9.51
N SER A 113 -11.95 10.84 -10.33
CA SER A 113 -12.19 11.42 -11.66
C SER A 113 -12.95 10.44 -12.55
N PRO A 114 -13.82 10.92 -13.45
CA PRO A 114 -14.43 10.07 -14.44
C PRO A 114 -13.39 9.36 -15.32
N ILE A 115 -13.63 8.10 -15.61
CA ILE A 115 -12.78 7.34 -16.55
C ILE A 115 -13.13 7.78 -17.97
N THR A 116 -12.17 8.36 -18.65
CA THR A 116 -12.31 8.86 -20.03
C THR A 116 -11.81 7.88 -21.10
N SER A 117 -11.06 6.86 -20.69
CA SER A 117 -10.54 5.84 -21.62
C SER A 117 -11.65 4.97 -22.20
N THR A 118 -11.66 4.79 -23.51
CA THR A 118 -12.57 3.90 -24.25
C THR A 118 -12.02 2.48 -24.42
N ALA A 119 -10.80 2.22 -23.95
CA ALA A 119 -10.21 0.89 -24.01
C ALA A 119 -11.02 -0.11 -23.16
N PRO A 120 -11.08 -1.40 -23.55
CA PRO A 120 -11.73 -2.44 -22.76
C PRO A 120 -11.21 -2.47 -21.33
N LYS A 121 -12.07 -2.74 -20.37
CA LYS A 121 -11.71 -2.80 -18.93
C LYS A 121 -10.51 -3.73 -18.67
N TYR A 122 -10.52 -4.90 -19.29
CA TYR A 122 -9.44 -5.87 -19.18
C TYR A 122 -8.07 -5.25 -19.54
N GLU A 123 -7.99 -4.55 -20.67
CA GLU A 123 -6.75 -3.91 -21.12
C GLU A 123 -6.33 -2.76 -20.19
N ARG A 124 -7.28 -1.96 -19.68
CA ARG A 124 -6.98 -0.91 -18.71
C ARG A 124 -6.44 -1.49 -17.41
N GLY A 125 -7.08 -2.57 -16.91
CA GLY A 125 -6.60 -3.25 -15.71
C GLY A 125 -5.23 -3.87 -15.89
N LYS A 126 -4.96 -4.45 -17.05
CA LYS A 126 -3.63 -4.96 -17.42
C LYS A 126 -2.57 -3.85 -17.41
N GLN A 127 -2.88 -2.68 -17.99
CA GLN A 127 -1.99 -1.52 -17.95
C GLN A 127 -1.73 -1.00 -16.54
N ASN A 128 -2.75 -0.99 -15.67
CA ASN A 128 -2.57 -0.58 -14.28
C ASN A 128 -1.73 -1.60 -13.49
N LEU A 129 -1.91 -2.90 -13.74
CA LEU A 129 -1.06 -3.94 -13.18
C LEU A 129 0.40 -3.78 -13.64
N GLU A 130 0.63 -3.45 -14.91
CA GLU A 130 1.96 -3.18 -15.45
C GLU A 130 2.60 -1.96 -14.76
N LYS A 131 1.85 -0.86 -14.59
CA LYS A 131 2.34 0.31 -13.84
C LYS A 131 2.68 -0.02 -12.39
N LEU A 132 1.86 -0.85 -11.75
CA LEU A 132 2.04 -1.26 -10.37
C LEU A 132 3.28 -2.14 -10.17
N THR A 133 3.58 -3.02 -11.12
CA THR A 133 4.65 -4.02 -11.00
C THR A 133 5.93 -3.67 -11.76
N GLY A 134 5.85 -2.72 -12.70
CA GLY A 134 6.92 -2.42 -13.65
C GLY A 134 7.17 -3.52 -14.67
N LYS A 135 6.28 -4.51 -14.78
CA LYS A 135 6.46 -5.68 -15.65
C LYS A 135 5.25 -5.84 -16.57
N PRO A 136 5.44 -5.79 -17.90
CA PRO A 136 4.37 -6.09 -18.84
C PRO A 136 3.98 -7.57 -18.70
N GLU A 137 2.68 -7.81 -18.72
CA GLU A 137 2.16 -9.18 -18.72
C GLU A 137 2.19 -9.72 -20.16
N THR A 138 3.25 -10.46 -20.46
CA THR A 138 3.49 -11.07 -21.76
C THR A 138 3.48 -12.60 -21.67
N GLY A 139 3.08 -13.26 -22.76
CA GLY A 139 3.07 -14.71 -22.83
C GLY A 139 1.80 -15.38 -22.30
N PRO A 140 1.78 -16.71 -22.26
CA PRO A 140 0.62 -17.48 -21.80
C PRO A 140 0.41 -17.30 -20.29
N LYS A 141 -0.85 -17.34 -19.88
CA LYS A 141 -1.22 -17.36 -18.45
C LYS A 141 -0.68 -18.61 -17.77
N THR A 142 -0.33 -18.49 -16.51
CA THR A 142 0.21 -19.59 -15.69
C THR A 142 -0.49 -19.66 -14.32
N GLY A 143 -0.30 -20.76 -13.59
CA GLY A 143 -0.82 -20.92 -12.25
C GLY A 143 -2.34 -20.75 -12.15
N ALA A 144 -2.80 -20.04 -11.13
CA ALA A 144 -4.23 -19.84 -10.87
C ALA A 144 -4.95 -19.15 -12.05
N ASN A 145 -4.32 -18.19 -12.70
CA ASN A 145 -4.91 -17.46 -13.84
C ASN A 145 -5.08 -18.32 -15.09
N ALA A 146 -4.26 -19.35 -15.26
CA ALA A 146 -4.44 -20.34 -16.33
C ALA A 146 -5.50 -21.37 -15.97
N PHE A 147 -5.56 -21.78 -14.71
CA PHE A 147 -6.51 -22.77 -14.21
C PHE A 147 -7.94 -22.22 -14.11
N SER A 148 -8.10 -20.99 -13.69
CA SER A 148 -9.37 -20.27 -13.59
C SER A 148 -9.29 -18.94 -14.36
N PRO A 149 -9.58 -18.95 -15.69
CA PRO A 149 -9.54 -17.74 -16.51
C PRO A 149 -10.48 -16.63 -16.01
N GLU A 150 -11.59 -16.99 -15.38
CA GLU A 150 -12.55 -16.05 -14.79
C GLU A 150 -11.92 -15.22 -13.68
N SER A 151 -11.07 -15.84 -12.85
CA SER A 151 -10.35 -15.13 -11.79
C SER A 151 -9.39 -14.08 -12.36
N ASP A 152 -8.73 -14.37 -13.46
CA ASP A 152 -7.88 -13.43 -14.18
C ASP A 152 -8.67 -12.24 -14.73
N VAL A 153 -9.86 -12.49 -15.29
CA VAL A 153 -10.77 -11.44 -15.79
C VAL A 153 -11.20 -10.55 -14.63
N PHE A 154 -11.67 -11.11 -13.51
CA PHE A 154 -12.09 -10.34 -12.35
C PHE A 154 -10.94 -9.52 -11.74
N LEU A 155 -9.74 -10.07 -11.65
CA LEU A 155 -8.58 -9.31 -11.19
C LEU A 155 -8.31 -8.10 -12.10
N LYS A 156 -8.32 -8.27 -13.42
CA LYS A 156 -8.00 -7.19 -14.33
C LYS A 156 -9.14 -6.19 -14.47
N GLU A 157 -10.35 -6.65 -14.75
CA GLU A 157 -11.47 -5.74 -15.00
C GLU A 157 -11.95 -5.07 -13.73
N HIS A 158 -11.97 -5.79 -12.60
CA HIS A 158 -12.56 -5.27 -11.39
C HIS A 158 -11.52 -4.69 -10.45
N LEU A 159 -10.51 -5.47 -10.03
CA LEU A 159 -9.53 -4.94 -9.09
C LEU A 159 -8.64 -3.86 -9.74
N PHE A 160 -8.01 -4.18 -10.87
CA PHE A 160 -7.02 -3.27 -11.46
C PHE A 160 -7.63 -2.18 -12.35
N ALA A 161 -8.83 -2.37 -12.94
CA ALA A 161 -9.53 -1.30 -13.65
C ALA A 161 -10.51 -0.56 -12.72
N ASP A 162 -11.56 -1.19 -12.19
CA ASP A 162 -12.60 -0.43 -11.46
C ASP A 162 -12.09 0.18 -10.15
N ILE A 163 -11.11 -0.42 -9.45
CA ILE A 163 -10.60 0.06 -8.16
C ILE A 163 -9.28 0.82 -8.33
N PHE A 164 -8.25 0.20 -8.91
CA PHE A 164 -6.91 0.80 -8.96
C PHE A 164 -6.81 1.98 -9.94
N GLU A 165 -7.72 2.12 -10.90
CA GLU A 165 -7.76 3.25 -11.82
C GLU A 165 -8.34 4.52 -11.17
N ARG A 166 -9.02 4.39 -10.04
CA ARG A 166 -9.58 5.53 -9.28
C ARG A 166 -8.45 6.33 -8.65
N ASP A 167 -8.39 7.63 -8.92
CA ASP A 167 -7.27 8.53 -8.58
C ASP A 167 -7.38 9.19 -7.19
N VAL A 168 -8.24 8.68 -6.31
CA VAL A 168 -8.38 9.16 -4.92
C VAL A 168 -7.12 8.83 -4.11
N LEU A 169 -6.58 7.63 -4.27
CA LEU A 169 -5.34 7.17 -3.66
C LEU A 169 -4.27 6.96 -4.73
N THR A 170 -3.04 7.26 -4.39
CA THR A 170 -1.86 6.89 -5.20
C THR A 170 -1.61 5.38 -5.15
N PHE A 171 -0.84 4.84 -6.09
CA PHE A 171 -0.44 3.42 -6.04
C PHE A 171 0.37 3.08 -4.78
N GLN A 172 1.18 4.01 -4.26
CA GLN A 172 1.86 3.81 -2.97
C GLN A 172 0.88 3.65 -1.82
N GLU A 173 -0.13 4.52 -1.71
CA GLU A 173 -1.16 4.46 -0.67
C GLU A 173 -2.03 3.20 -0.81
N ARG A 174 -2.33 2.78 -2.04
CA ARG A 174 -3.03 1.51 -2.30
C ARG A 174 -2.21 0.31 -1.85
N GLU A 175 -0.90 0.30 -2.09
CA GLU A 175 -0.02 -0.78 -1.62
C GLU A 175 0.16 -0.76 -0.09
N LEU A 176 0.19 0.40 0.56
CA LEU A 176 0.17 0.46 2.04
C LEU A 176 -1.09 -0.22 2.59
N ALA A 177 -2.26 0.08 2.01
CA ALA A 177 -3.53 -0.52 2.43
C ALA A 177 -3.56 -2.03 2.15
N THR A 178 -3.14 -2.45 0.95
CA THR A 178 -3.13 -3.86 0.54
C THR A 178 -2.18 -4.70 1.38
N VAL A 179 -0.92 -4.24 1.54
CA VAL A 179 0.09 -4.97 2.34
C VAL A 179 -0.37 -5.10 3.79
N ALA A 180 -0.91 -4.02 4.38
CA ALA A 180 -1.43 -4.06 5.75
C ALA A 180 -2.59 -5.07 5.90
N ALA A 181 -3.49 -5.12 4.94
CA ALA A 181 -4.58 -6.10 4.93
C ALA A 181 -4.06 -7.53 4.80
N LEU A 182 -3.12 -7.80 3.89
CA LEU A 182 -2.55 -9.13 3.68
C LEU A 182 -1.74 -9.62 4.87
N VAL A 183 -0.95 -8.73 5.52
CA VAL A 183 -0.30 -9.03 6.80
C VAL A 183 -1.34 -9.43 7.84
N SER A 184 -2.47 -8.73 7.86
CA SER A 184 -3.51 -8.95 8.88
C SER A 184 -4.37 -10.19 8.61
N LEU A 185 -4.51 -10.62 7.38
CA LEU A 185 -5.20 -11.86 7.02
C LEU A 185 -4.40 -13.10 7.44
N GLY A 186 -3.09 -13.13 7.13
CA GLY A 186 -2.25 -14.31 7.28
C GLY A 186 -2.63 -15.46 6.35
N GLY A 187 -1.71 -16.39 6.11
CA GLY A 187 -1.94 -17.54 5.22
C GLY A 187 -2.03 -17.17 3.73
N VAL A 188 -1.59 -15.98 3.35
CA VAL A 188 -1.61 -15.44 1.99
C VAL A 188 -0.22 -14.94 1.57
N GLU A 189 0.83 -15.61 2.01
CA GLU A 189 2.22 -15.21 1.84
C GLU A 189 2.62 -14.98 0.37
N PRO A 190 2.17 -15.77 -0.63
CA PRO A 190 2.48 -15.49 -2.03
C PRO A 190 1.92 -14.14 -2.51
N MET A 191 0.71 -13.77 -2.08
CA MET A 191 0.08 -12.50 -2.40
C MET A 191 0.79 -11.35 -1.68
N LEU A 192 1.15 -11.56 -0.41
CA LEU A 192 1.95 -10.60 0.37
C LEU A 192 3.31 -10.36 -0.29
N GLN A 193 4.00 -11.41 -0.76
CA GLN A 193 5.26 -11.30 -1.47
C GLN A 193 5.13 -10.45 -2.75
N PHE A 194 4.07 -10.68 -3.53
CA PHE A 194 3.77 -9.92 -4.74
C PHE A 194 3.59 -8.43 -4.42
N HIS A 195 2.73 -8.09 -3.45
CA HIS A 195 2.41 -6.71 -3.10
C HIS A 195 3.57 -5.99 -2.38
N LEU A 196 4.41 -6.67 -1.63
CA LEU A 196 5.66 -6.10 -1.11
C LEU A 196 6.61 -5.70 -2.24
N GLY A 197 6.73 -6.53 -3.27
CA GLY A 197 7.51 -6.21 -4.48
C GLY A 197 6.92 -5.05 -5.27
N ALA A 198 5.61 -5.02 -5.45
CA ALA A 198 4.89 -3.92 -6.08
C ALA A 198 5.04 -2.61 -5.30
N GLY A 199 4.94 -2.66 -3.97
CA GLY A 199 5.17 -1.52 -3.09
C GLY A 199 6.56 -0.90 -3.26
N LEU A 200 7.61 -1.73 -3.33
CA LEU A 200 8.97 -1.26 -3.62
C LEU A 200 9.05 -0.62 -5.01
N HIS A 201 8.41 -1.23 -6.02
CA HIS A 201 8.41 -0.69 -7.38
C HIS A 201 7.74 0.68 -7.46
N VAL A 202 6.61 0.89 -6.79
CA VAL A 202 5.91 2.20 -6.76
C VAL A 202 6.54 3.20 -5.80
N GLY A 203 7.70 2.88 -5.21
CA GLY A 203 8.55 3.81 -4.46
C GLY A 203 8.39 3.78 -2.95
N LEU A 204 7.76 2.74 -2.37
CA LEU A 204 7.89 2.49 -0.93
C LEU A 204 9.31 2.02 -0.62
N THR A 205 9.87 2.52 0.48
CA THR A 205 11.21 2.11 0.93
C THR A 205 11.14 0.87 1.82
N GLU A 206 12.26 0.13 1.93
CA GLU A 206 12.40 -0.95 2.90
C GLU A 206 12.04 -0.50 4.33
N ALA A 207 12.50 0.69 4.73
CA ALA A 207 12.22 1.26 6.05
C ALA A 207 10.72 1.46 6.29
N GLN A 208 9.99 1.97 5.28
CA GLN A 208 8.53 2.13 5.34
C GLN A 208 7.80 0.80 5.42
N LEU A 209 8.21 -0.23 4.65
CA LEU A 209 7.60 -1.56 4.70
C LEU A 209 7.87 -2.26 6.04
N ARG A 210 9.07 -2.10 6.61
CA ARG A 210 9.37 -2.60 7.96
C ARG A 210 8.52 -1.91 9.03
N GLN A 211 8.34 -0.60 8.92
CA GLN A 211 7.49 0.16 9.83
C GLN A 211 6.02 -0.26 9.67
N LEU A 212 5.53 -0.46 8.45
CA LEU A 212 4.18 -0.97 8.18
C LEU A 212 3.92 -2.28 8.92
N ILE A 213 4.83 -3.27 8.79
CA ILE A 213 4.68 -4.56 9.47
C ILE A 213 4.69 -4.37 11.00
N GLY A 214 5.54 -3.47 11.51
CA GLY A 214 5.54 -3.12 12.93
C GLY A 214 4.22 -2.51 13.41
N LEU A 215 3.58 -1.65 12.61
CA LEU A 215 2.26 -1.10 12.93
C LEU A 215 1.16 -2.17 12.90
N CYS A 216 1.23 -3.12 11.97
CA CYS A 216 0.27 -4.23 11.91
C CYS A 216 0.40 -5.17 13.12
N GLU A 217 1.58 -5.27 13.76
CA GLU A 217 1.81 -6.17 14.89
C GLU A 217 0.82 -5.95 16.04
N ALA A 218 0.40 -4.70 16.27
CA ALA A 218 -0.62 -4.37 17.27
C ALA A 218 -1.98 -5.05 16.98
N ALA A 219 -2.32 -5.26 15.70
CA ALA A 219 -3.57 -5.90 15.28
C ALA A 219 -3.45 -7.43 15.19
N VAL A 220 -2.25 -7.97 14.90
CA VAL A 220 -2.10 -9.39 14.54
C VAL A 220 -1.25 -10.19 15.52
N GLY A 221 -0.50 -9.53 16.39
CA GLY A 221 0.47 -10.14 17.30
C GLY A 221 1.80 -10.49 16.63
N GLN A 222 2.79 -10.76 17.47
CA GLN A 222 4.18 -10.98 17.08
C GLN A 222 4.38 -12.14 16.07
N PRO A 223 3.80 -13.34 16.24
CA PRO A 223 4.08 -14.45 15.32
C PRO A 223 3.70 -14.15 13.88
N GLN A 224 2.59 -13.49 13.65
CA GLN A 224 2.10 -13.15 12.32
C GLN A 224 2.93 -12.00 11.71
N ALA A 225 3.33 -11.01 12.52
CA ALA A 225 4.23 -9.96 12.07
C ALA A 225 5.62 -10.51 11.70
N GLU A 226 6.15 -11.48 12.43
CA GLU A 226 7.43 -12.14 12.09
C GLU A 226 7.32 -12.94 10.78
N ALA A 227 6.22 -13.63 10.53
CA ALA A 227 5.97 -14.27 9.24
C ALA A 227 6.02 -13.26 8.09
N ALA A 228 5.38 -12.10 8.25
CA ALA A 228 5.44 -11.02 7.25
C ALA A 228 6.86 -10.45 7.07
N ARG A 229 7.63 -10.28 8.13
CA ARG A 229 9.05 -9.87 8.07
C ARG A 229 9.89 -10.88 7.28
N ALA A 230 9.64 -12.18 7.45
CA ALA A 230 10.31 -13.22 6.69
C ALA A 230 9.99 -13.15 5.19
N VAL A 231 8.73 -12.84 4.82
CA VAL A 231 8.36 -12.62 3.42
C VAL A 231 9.06 -11.38 2.85
N LEU A 232 9.11 -10.27 3.60
CA LEU A 232 9.82 -9.06 3.18
C LEU A 232 11.31 -9.33 2.94
N ALA A 233 11.96 -10.09 3.82
CA ALA A 233 13.38 -10.45 3.67
C ALA A 233 13.62 -11.18 2.34
N LYS A 234 12.77 -12.15 1.96
CA LYS A 234 12.86 -12.86 0.66
C LYS A 234 12.71 -11.91 -0.53
N VAL A 235 11.79 -10.94 -0.46
CA VAL A 235 11.60 -9.94 -1.52
C VAL A 235 12.85 -9.09 -1.70
N LEU A 236 13.44 -8.62 -0.59
CA LEU A 236 14.65 -7.79 -0.60
C LEU A 236 15.88 -8.55 -1.12
N GLU A 237 16.01 -9.83 -0.81
CA GLU A 237 17.10 -10.68 -1.34
C GLU A 237 16.95 -10.90 -2.85
N ALA A 238 15.73 -11.13 -3.33
CA ALA A 238 15.45 -11.30 -4.75
C ALA A 238 15.75 -10.04 -5.58
N GLY A 239 15.54 -8.85 -5.01
CA GLY A 239 15.83 -7.56 -5.65
C GLY A 239 17.33 -7.19 -5.74
N LYS A 240 18.23 -7.94 -5.09
CA LYS A 240 19.68 -7.73 -5.14
C LYS A 240 20.37 -8.49 -6.27
N LYS A 241 19.67 -9.40 -6.93
CA LYS A 241 20.18 -10.22 -8.06
C LYS A 241 19.82 -9.57 -9.38
#